data_cc72113c5ea8465795f5e13253efba61
#
_entry.id   cc72113c5ea8465795f5e13253efba61
#
_cell.length_a   1.000
_cell.length_b   1.000
_cell.length_c   1.000
_cell.angle_alpha   90.00
_cell.angle_beta   90.00
_cell.angle_gamma   90.00
#
_symmetry.space_group_name_H-M   'P 1'
#
loop_
_entity.id
_entity.type
_entity.pdbx_description
1 polymer ?
#
loop_
_entity_poly.entity_id
_entity_poly.type
_entity_poly.pdbx_seq_one_letter_code
_entity_poly.pdbx_strand_id
1 'polypeptide(L)'
;MLLLVGLMLAAPRDRAVFVYPHEHVWFRRIFYNAHQRQLQRELEKQFEVEVHEQVGTADALFNIDVRGAKLLVLSGHGCPFAMSLSGRDERTLDESKFEHLRSFLSQLAPDATIILQSCDTGLGFAWIVKQAAGPNRRVIAADGDIPRDGLRITSLAPLDVTITCTGSRDCTVRL
;
A
#
# COMPACT_ATOMS: atom_id res chain seq x y z
N MET A 1 -35.10 -7.40 -39.27
CA MET A 1 -33.68 -7.55 -38.93
C MET A 1 -33.45 -6.80 -37.61
N LEU A 2 -33.56 -7.50 -36.45
CA LEU A 2 -33.35 -6.91 -35.13
C LEU A 2 -31.85 -6.90 -34.84
N LEU A 3 -31.26 -5.73 -34.73
CA LEU A 3 -29.89 -5.56 -34.20
C LEU A 3 -29.95 -5.72 -32.67
N LEU A 4 -29.49 -6.86 -32.17
CA LEU A 4 -29.15 -7.05 -30.75
C LEU A 4 -27.90 -6.23 -30.45
N VAL A 5 -28.08 -5.02 -29.92
CA VAL A 5 -26.99 -4.27 -29.30
C VAL A 5 -26.68 -4.95 -27.98
N GLY A 6 -25.67 -5.83 -28.01
CA GLY A 6 -25.14 -6.46 -26.79
C GLY A 6 -24.55 -5.39 -25.86
N LEU A 7 -25.20 -5.12 -24.75
CA LEU A 7 -24.65 -4.32 -23.66
C LEU A 7 -23.47 -5.12 -23.09
N MET A 8 -22.24 -4.81 -23.48
CA MET A 8 -21.05 -5.31 -22.78
C MET A 8 -20.99 -4.63 -21.41
N LEU A 9 -21.50 -5.31 -20.39
CA LEU A 9 -21.24 -4.93 -19.01
C LEU A 9 -19.74 -5.03 -18.78
N ALA A 10 -19.09 -3.92 -18.50
CA ALA A 10 -17.69 -3.91 -18.09
C ALA A 10 -17.52 -4.82 -16.88
N ALA A 11 -16.50 -5.69 -16.89
CA ALA A 11 -16.20 -6.53 -15.74
C ALA A 11 -15.95 -5.63 -14.51
N PRO A 12 -16.40 -6.05 -13.31
CA PRO A 12 -16.14 -5.29 -12.09
C PRO A 12 -14.62 -5.12 -11.92
N ARG A 13 -14.21 -3.92 -11.56
CA ARG A 13 -12.79 -3.62 -11.29
C ARG A 13 -12.37 -4.27 -9.98
N ASP A 14 -11.12 -4.72 -9.91
CA ASP A 14 -10.52 -5.21 -8.68
C ASP A 14 -10.44 -4.10 -7.63
N ARG A 15 -10.64 -4.45 -6.37
CA ARG A 15 -10.61 -3.50 -5.24
C ARG A 15 -9.18 -3.21 -4.82
N ALA A 16 -8.87 -1.92 -4.58
CA ALA A 16 -7.63 -1.45 -3.99
C ALA A 16 -7.94 -0.64 -2.73
N VAL A 17 -7.19 -0.89 -1.66
CA VAL A 17 -7.32 -0.18 -0.37
C VAL A 17 -6.05 0.62 -0.11
N PHE A 18 -6.21 1.92 0.12
CA PHE A 18 -5.14 2.84 0.48
C PHE A 18 -5.29 3.28 1.92
N VAL A 19 -4.22 3.16 2.69
CA VAL A 19 -4.15 3.60 4.08
C VAL A 19 -3.10 4.68 4.21
N TYR A 20 -3.53 5.87 4.60
CA TYR A 20 -2.67 7.02 4.83
C TYR A 20 -2.51 7.31 6.32
N PRO A 21 -1.28 7.67 6.76
CA PRO A 21 -0.98 7.87 8.16
C PRO A 21 -1.66 9.13 8.70
N HIS A 22 -1.78 9.18 10.02
CA HIS A 22 -2.19 10.38 10.73
C HIS A 22 -1.03 11.38 10.79
N GLU A 23 -1.13 12.48 10.05
CA GLU A 23 -0.15 13.56 10.05
C GLU A 23 -0.59 14.67 11.00
N HIS A 24 0.16 14.88 12.08
CA HIS A 24 -0.10 15.92 13.07
C HIS A 24 0.09 17.34 12.54
N VAL A 25 0.88 17.50 11.45
CA VAL A 25 1.22 18.81 10.88
C VAL A 25 0.40 19.03 9.60
N TRP A 26 -0.56 19.95 9.67
CA TRP A 26 -1.48 20.25 8.56
C TRP A 26 -0.80 20.61 7.22
N PHE A 27 0.36 21.29 7.24
CA PHE A 27 1.14 21.56 6.03
C PHE A 27 1.64 20.27 5.35
N ARG A 28 2.10 19.28 6.13
CA ARG A 28 2.50 17.99 5.58
C ARG A 28 1.33 17.27 4.95
N ARG A 29 0.15 17.37 5.55
CA ARG A 29 -1.10 16.80 5.03
C ARG A 29 -1.42 17.31 3.62
N ILE A 30 -1.31 18.63 3.37
CA ILE A 30 -1.62 19.22 2.06
C ILE A 30 -0.62 18.74 0.99
N PHE A 31 0.67 18.73 1.27
CA PHE A 31 1.70 18.34 0.32
C PHE A 31 1.81 16.82 0.12
N TYR A 32 1.56 16.03 1.16
CA TYR A 32 1.52 14.58 1.09
C TYR A 32 0.38 14.11 0.18
N ASN A 33 -0.80 14.67 0.37
CA ASN A 33 -2.00 14.30 -0.39
C ASN A 33 -1.93 14.64 -1.89
N ALA A 34 -1.17 15.65 -2.32
CA ALA A 34 -1.12 16.03 -3.74
C ALA A 34 -0.46 14.94 -4.59
N HIS A 35 0.63 14.33 -4.12
CA HIS A 35 1.34 13.26 -4.84
C HIS A 35 0.59 11.93 -4.77
N GLN A 36 0.02 11.61 -3.62
CA GLN A 36 -0.79 10.43 -3.40
C GLN A 36 -2.04 10.42 -4.29
N ARG A 37 -2.64 11.57 -4.56
CA ARG A 37 -3.77 11.72 -5.51
C ARG A 37 -3.37 11.43 -6.95
N GLN A 38 -2.10 11.61 -7.32
CA GLN A 38 -1.64 11.23 -8.66
C GLN A 38 -1.57 9.71 -8.78
N LEU A 39 -0.94 9.03 -7.82
CA LEU A 39 -0.88 7.58 -7.74
C LEU A 39 -2.28 6.95 -7.71
N GLN A 40 -3.16 7.51 -6.87
CA GLN A 40 -4.55 7.09 -6.78
C GLN A 40 -5.25 7.17 -8.13
N ARG A 41 -5.17 8.31 -8.85
CA ARG A 41 -5.80 8.47 -10.18
C ARG A 41 -5.27 7.49 -11.22
N GLU A 42 -4.00 7.11 -11.16
CA GLU A 42 -3.47 6.10 -12.07
C GLU A 42 -4.07 4.71 -11.77
N LEU A 43 -4.23 4.37 -10.50
CA LEU A 43 -4.81 3.11 -10.08
C LEU A 43 -6.32 3.06 -10.30
N GLU A 44 -7.04 4.17 -10.18
CA GLU A 44 -8.48 4.26 -10.48
C GLU A 44 -8.85 3.89 -11.93
N LYS A 45 -7.85 3.87 -12.83
CA LYS A 45 -8.07 3.37 -14.21
C LYS A 45 -8.38 1.87 -14.26
N GLN A 46 -7.91 1.10 -13.27
CA GLN A 46 -8.03 -0.36 -13.26
C GLN A 46 -8.64 -0.93 -11.99
N PHE A 47 -8.56 -0.19 -10.88
CA PHE A 47 -9.08 -0.60 -9.59
C PHE A 47 -10.25 0.26 -9.15
N GLU A 48 -11.12 -0.31 -8.32
CA GLU A 48 -12.01 0.43 -7.44
C GLU A 48 -11.21 0.79 -6.19
N VAL A 49 -10.87 2.07 -6.04
CA VAL A 49 -9.95 2.56 -5.01
C VAL A 49 -10.72 3.09 -3.81
N GLU A 50 -10.49 2.49 -2.64
CA GLU A 50 -10.98 2.95 -1.35
C GLU A 50 -9.84 3.58 -0.54
N VAL A 51 -10.07 4.76 0.03
CA VAL A 51 -9.04 5.53 0.73
C VAL A 51 -9.43 5.73 2.18
N HIS A 52 -8.54 5.34 3.10
CA HIS A 52 -8.62 5.57 4.53
C HIS A 52 -7.56 6.58 4.95
N GLU A 53 -7.98 7.80 5.23
CA GLU A 53 -7.10 8.88 5.69
C GLU A 53 -7.03 8.92 7.22
N GLN A 54 -5.92 9.47 7.75
CA GLN A 54 -5.74 9.72 9.18
C GLN A 54 -5.74 8.45 10.06
N VAL A 55 -5.23 7.36 9.53
CA VAL A 55 -5.06 6.12 10.29
C VAL A 55 -3.79 6.22 11.13
N GLY A 56 -3.92 6.45 12.45
CA GLY A 56 -2.79 6.74 13.33
C GLY A 56 -2.40 5.60 14.28
N THR A 57 -3.21 4.54 14.37
CA THR A 57 -2.98 3.42 15.30
C THR A 57 -3.11 2.07 14.62
N ALA A 58 -2.49 1.05 15.21
CA ALA A 58 -2.63 -0.33 14.74
C ALA A 58 -4.10 -0.81 14.80
N ASP A 59 -4.83 -0.47 15.86
CA ASP A 59 -6.23 -0.86 16.00
C ASP A 59 -7.11 -0.22 14.93
N ALA A 60 -6.87 1.06 14.60
CA ALA A 60 -7.58 1.72 13.52
C ALA A 60 -7.31 1.04 12.17
N LEU A 61 -6.05 0.64 11.91
CA LEU A 61 -5.68 -0.12 10.72
C LEU A 61 -6.40 -1.47 10.66
N PHE A 62 -6.35 -2.25 11.73
CA PHE A 62 -6.88 -3.62 11.73
C PHE A 62 -8.42 -3.68 11.67
N ASN A 63 -9.10 -2.55 11.92
CA ASN A 63 -10.54 -2.42 11.75
C ASN A 63 -10.98 -2.03 10.32
N ILE A 64 -10.03 -1.75 9.41
CA ILE A 64 -10.35 -1.50 8.01
C ILE A 64 -10.77 -2.79 7.32
N ASP A 65 -11.85 -2.74 6.56
CA ASP A 65 -12.25 -3.87 5.72
C ASP A 65 -11.34 -3.97 4.49
N VAL A 66 -10.55 -5.04 4.41
CA VAL A 66 -9.67 -5.32 3.27
C VAL A 66 -10.06 -6.60 2.53
N ARG A 67 -11.24 -7.17 2.84
CA ARG A 67 -11.68 -8.47 2.28
C ARG A 67 -11.70 -8.46 0.76
N GLY A 68 -10.99 -9.40 0.17
CA GLY A 68 -10.92 -9.59 -1.28
C GLY A 68 -10.19 -8.49 -2.05
N ALA A 69 -9.59 -7.49 -1.39
CA ALA A 69 -8.80 -6.48 -2.09
C ALA A 69 -7.56 -7.10 -2.75
N LYS A 70 -7.32 -6.74 -4.02
CA LYS A 70 -6.16 -7.17 -4.82
C LYS A 70 -4.93 -6.31 -4.60
N LEU A 71 -5.13 -5.11 -4.06
CA LEU A 71 -4.06 -4.18 -3.74
C LEU A 71 -4.31 -3.57 -2.36
N LEU A 72 -3.28 -3.58 -1.53
CA LEU A 72 -3.21 -2.83 -0.28
C LEU A 72 -1.99 -1.93 -0.31
N VAL A 73 -2.17 -0.63 -0.15
CA VAL A 73 -1.08 0.33 0.03
C VAL A 73 -1.11 0.84 1.46
N LEU A 74 -0.04 0.57 2.20
CA LEU A 74 0.20 1.11 3.54
C LEU A 74 1.23 2.23 3.44
N SER A 75 0.82 3.45 3.72
CA SER A 75 1.68 4.63 3.72
C SER A 75 2.02 5.05 5.15
N GLY A 76 3.25 5.51 5.38
CA GLY A 76 3.69 5.93 6.71
C GLY A 76 5.18 6.22 6.78
N HIS A 77 5.67 6.41 8.01
CA HIS A 77 7.11 6.48 8.26
C HIS A 77 7.67 5.08 8.48
N GLY A 78 8.86 4.80 7.96
CA GLY A 78 9.48 3.49 8.04
C GLY A 78 10.86 3.52 8.68
N CYS A 79 11.24 2.37 9.21
CA CYS A 79 12.60 2.00 9.57
C CYS A 79 12.77 0.50 9.28
N PRO A 80 13.97 -0.08 9.37
CA PRO A 80 14.22 -1.46 8.95
C PRO A 80 13.28 -2.52 9.56
N PHE A 81 12.80 -2.34 10.78
CA PHE A 81 12.03 -3.36 11.50
C PHE A 81 10.63 -2.92 11.93
N ALA A 82 10.20 -1.71 11.53
CA ALA A 82 8.91 -1.19 11.91
C ALA A 82 8.38 -0.14 10.92
N MET A 83 7.07 0.09 11.00
CA MET A 83 6.40 1.17 10.30
C MET A 83 5.54 1.97 11.29
N SER A 84 5.53 3.29 11.15
CA SER A 84 4.67 4.17 11.91
C SER A 84 3.54 4.71 11.06
N LEU A 85 2.33 4.66 11.61
CA LEU A 85 1.12 5.28 11.06
C LEU A 85 0.83 6.66 11.67
N SER A 86 1.66 7.12 12.60
CA SER A 86 1.63 8.46 13.19
C SER A 86 3.05 9.04 13.18
N GLY A 87 3.43 9.95 14.00
CA GLY A 87 4.76 10.58 14.00
C GLY A 87 5.96 9.61 13.85
N ARG A 88 7.12 10.13 13.48
CA ARG A 88 8.32 9.34 13.13
C ARG A 88 8.84 8.43 14.25
N ASP A 89 8.58 8.79 15.50
CA ASP A 89 9.17 8.13 16.67
C ASP A 89 8.27 7.00 17.22
N GLU A 90 7.11 6.78 16.62
CA GLU A 90 6.17 5.75 17.05
C GLU A 90 6.28 4.50 16.18
N ARG A 91 6.54 3.36 16.81
CA ARG A 91 6.49 2.04 16.14
C ARG A 91 5.06 1.51 16.23
N THR A 92 4.20 1.91 15.30
CA THR A 92 2.79 1.46 15.29
C THR A 92 2.67 -0.01 14.87
N LEU A 93 3.50 -0.43 13.91
CA LEU A 93 3.56 -1.77 13.35
C LEU A 93 4.99 -2.30 13.44
N ASP A 94 5.18 -3.38 14.16
CA ASP A 94 6.43 -4.12 14.28
C ASP A 94 6.15 -5.62 14.46
N GLU A 95 7.17 -6.40 14.80
CA GLU A 95 7.06 -7.84 15.01
C GLU A 95 6.05 -8.22 16.12
N SER A 96 5.86 -7.36 17.12
CA SER A 96 4.89 -7.61 18.21
C SER A 96 3.44 -7.66 17.70
N LYS A 97 3.17 -7.14 16.51
CA LYS A 97 1.86 -7.14 15.86
C LYS A 97 1.68 -8.27 14.84
N PHE A 98 2.59 -9.23 14.78
CA PHE A 98 2.62 -10.28 13.74
C PHE A 98 1.27 -11.01 13.60
N GLU A 99 0.67 -11.47 14.68
CA GLU A 99 -0.58 -12.23 14.63
C GLU A 99 -1.77 -11.36 14.15
N HIS A 100 -1.79 -10.09 14.55
CA HIS A 100 -2.81 -9.14 14.06
C HIS A 100 -2.61 -8.85 12.58
N LEU A 101 -1.35 -8.64 12.15
CA LEU A 101 -1.01 -8.48 10.73
C LEU A 101 -1.42 -9.70 9.93
N ARG A 102 -1.14 -10.91 10.42
CA ARG A 102 -1.53 -12.16 9.76
C ARG A 102 -3.04 -12.27 9.59
N SER A 103 -3.80 -12.00 10.65
CA SER A 103 -5.27 -12.01 10.60
C SER A 103 -5.80 -10.98 9.61
N PHE A 104 -5.28 -9.75 9.64
CA PHE A 104 -5.67 -8.66 8.76
C PHE A 104 -5.34 -8.97 7.29
N LEU A 105 -4.09 -9.33 7.01
CA LEU A 105 -3.61 -9.58 5.64
C LEU A 105 -4.21 -10.86 5.03
N SER A 106 -4.65 -11.82 5.86
CA SER A 106 -5.31 -13.03 5.37
C SER A 106 -6.65 -12.75 4.68
N GLN A 107 -7.27 -11.62 4.94
CA GLN A 107 -8.54 -11.19 4.35
C GLN A 107 -8.37 -10.67 2.90
N LEU A 108 -7.17 -10.26 2.50
CA LEU A 108 -6.87 -9.86 1.12
C LEU A 108 -7.10 -11.02 0.15
N ALA A 109 -7.29 -10.70 -1.12
CA ALA A 109 -7.29 -11.71 -2.19
C ALA A 109 -6.04 -12.60 -2.11
N PRO A 110 -6.13 -13.88 -2.50
CA PRO A 110 -5.00 -14.82 -2.37
C PRO A 110 -3.74 -14.39 -3.11
N ASP A 111 -3.88 -13.64 -4.19
CA ASP A 111 -2.83 -13.14 -5.07
C ASP A 111 -2.62 -11.61 -4.96
N ALA A 112 -3.04 -11.02 -3.85
CA ALA A 112 -2.94 -9.58 -3.64
C ALA A 112 -1.49 -9.09 -3.62
N THR A 113 -1.32 -7.82 -4.02
CA THR A 113 -0.08 -7.07 -3.86
C THR A 113 -0.21 -6.12 -2.67
N ILE A 114 0.80 -6.09 -1.81
CA ILE A 114 0.92 -5.20 -0.66
C ILE A 114 2.09 -4.25 -0.94
N ILE A 115 1.85 -2.95 -0.92
CA ILE A 115 2.89 -1.93 -1.10
C ILE A 115 3.11 -1.23 0.23
N LEU A 116 4.34 -1.28 0.74
CA LEU A 116 4.78 -0.50 1.91
C LEU A 116 5.41 0.80 1.40
N GLN A 117 4.62 1.87 1.38
CA GLN A 117 5.07 3.20 1.00
C GLN A 117 5.70 3.89 2.21
N SER A 118 6.86 3.41 2.61
CA SER A 118 7.62 3.91 3.76
C SER A 118 9.10 3.59 3.62
N CYS A 119 9.96 4.48 4.15
CA CYS A 119 11.41 4.37 4.05
C CYS A 119 11.93 3.10 4.74
N ASP A 120 13.00 2.50 4.23
CA ASP A 120 13.81 1.43 4.83
C ASP A 120 13.05 0.13 5.22
N THR A 121 11.75 0.05 5.00
CA THR A 121 10.97 -1.14 5.40
C THR A 121 11.36 -2.41 4.63
N GLY A 122 11.96 -2.27 3.45
CA GLY A 122 12.50 -3.37 2.66
C GLY A 122 13.69 -4.10 3.32
N LEU A 123 14.36 -3.45 4.29
CA LEU A 123 15.51 -4.04 4.99
C LEU A 123 15.12 -5.12 6.01
N GLY A 124 13.87 -5.13 6.48
CA GLY A 124 13.45 -6.10 7.51
C GLY A 124 11.93 -6.20 7.66
N PHE A 125 11.23 -5.09 7.92
CA PHE A 125 9.78 -5.11 8.19
C PHE A 125 8.97 -5.76 7.05
N ALA A 126 9.37 -5.58 5.79
CA ALA A 126 8.72 -6.21 4.65
C ALA A 126 8.74 -7.76 4.73
N TRP A 127 9.76 -8.35 5.31
CA TRP A 127 9.83 -9.79 5.54
C TRP A 127 8.82 -10.26 6.60
N ILE A 128 8.61 -9.47 7.66
CA ILE A 128 7.57 -9.72 8.67
C ILE A 128 6.20 -9.67 8.01
N VAL A 129 5.94 -8.64 7.19
CA VAL A 129 4.69 -8.50 6.43
C VAL A 129 4.53 -9.66 5.43
N LYS A 130 5.59 -10.07 4.73
CA LYS A 130 5.54 -11.19 3.80
C LYS A 130 5.20 -12.52 4.49
N GLN A 131 5.80 -12.79 5.62
CA GLN A 131 5.47 -13.98 6.40
C GLN A 131 4.01 -13.96 6.89
N ALA A 132 3.55 -12.80 7.36
CA ALA A 132 2.15 -12.62 7.79
C ALA A 132 1.16 -12.75 6.64
N ALA A 133 1.50 -12.24 5.45
CA ALA A 133 0.66 -12.28 4.25
C ALA A 133 0.58 -13.68 3.60
N GLY A 134 1.57 -14.53 3.85
CA GLY A 134 1.67 -15.87 3.27
C GLY A 134 2.33 -15.92 1.88
N PRO A 135 2.51 -17.11 1.30
CA PRO A 135 3.39 -17.32 0.16
C PRO A 135 2.92 -16.67 -1.16
N ASN A 136 1.62 -16.61 -1.37
CA ASN A 136 1.05 -16.23 -2.68
C ASN A 136 0.86 -14.71 -2.85
N ARG A 137 0.88 -13.92 -1.75
CA ARG A 137 0.77 -12.47 -1.81
C ARG A 137 2.12 -11.84 -2.01
N ARG A 138 2.20 -10.82 -2.84
CA ARG A 138 3.44 -10.08 -3.11
C ARG A 138 3.57 -8.92 -2.12
N VAL A 139 4.79 -8.65 -1.66
CA VAL A 139 5.09 -7.46 -0.86
C VAL A 139 6.14 -6.64 -1.61
N ILE A 140 5.89 -5.35 -1.77
CA ILE A 140 6.78 -4.39 -2.40
C ILE A 140 7.10 -3.30 -1.39
N ALA A 141 8.38 -3.02 -1.19
CA ALA A 141 8.87 -2.07 -0.19
C ALA A 141 10.15 -1.39 -0.68
N ALA A 142 10.67 -0.43 0.06
CA ALA A 142 11.92 0.24 -0.22
C ALA A 142 13.02 -0.14 0.78
N ASP A 143 14.24 -0.29 0.31
CA ASP A 143 15.45 -0.45 1.13
C ASP A 143 16.22 0.86 1.35
N GLY A 144 15.54 1.99 1.29
CA GLY A 144 16.10 3.32 1.48
C GLY A 144 15.02 4.40 1.60
N ASP A 145 15.46 5.65 1.71
CA ASP A 145 14.59 6.82 1.82
C ASP A 145 13.83 7.10 0.53
N ILE A 146 12.50 7.08 0.59
CA ILE A 146 11.61 7.36 -0.54
C ILE A 146 11.34 8.87 -0.60
N PRO A 147 11.74 9.59 -1.67
CA PRO A 147 11.27 10.95 -1.91
C PRO A 147 9.77 10.94 -2.25
N ARG A 148 9.13 12.10 -2.19
CA ARG A 148 7.67 12.23 -2.40
C ARG A 148 7.17 11.61 -3.69
N ASP A 149 7.96 11.65 -4.75
CA ASP A 149 7.65 11.15 -6.09
C ASP A 149 8.37 9.83 -6.41
N GLY A 150 8.93 9.19 -5.41
CA GLY A 150 9.78 8.00 -5.58
C GLY A 150 9.02 6.74 -6.00
N LEU A 151 7.70 6.66 -5.78
CA LEU A 151 6.91 5.49 -6.15
C LEU A 151 6.20 5.73 -7.48
N ARG A 152 6.43 4.86 -8.47
CA ARG A 152 5.81 4.90 -9.80
C ARG A 152 5.24 3.55 -10.18
N ILE A 153 4.04 3.55 -10.77
CA ILE A 153 3.46 2.36 -11.38
C ILE A 153 4.15 2.14 -12.72
N THR A 154 4.74 0.96 -12.90
CA THR A 154 5.42 0.54 -14.14
C THR A 154 4.54 -0.37 -14.99
N SER A 155 3.61 -1.09 -14.38
CA SER A 155 2.59 -1.90 -15.05
C SER A 155 1.34 -1.97 -14.20
N LEU A 156 0.17 -2.05 -14.85
CA LEU A 156 -1.11 -2.25 -14.17
C LEU A 156 -1.60 -3.71 -14.26
N ALA A 157 -1.14 -4.48 -15.26
CA ALA A 157 -1.54 -5.87 -15.44
C ALA A 157 -0.37 -6.72 -16.00
N PRO A 158 0.32 -7.51 -15.17
CA PRO A 158 0.22 -7.54 -13.71
C PRO A 158 0.68 -6.23 -13.07
N LEU A 159 0.10 -5.91 -11.92
CA LEU A 159 0.52 -4.71 -11.19
C LEU A 159 2.00 -4.80 -10.81
N ASP A 160 2.77 -3.82 -11.22
CA ASP A 160 4.16 -3.64 -10.79
C ASP A 160 4.46 -2.17 -10.53
N VAL A 161 5.38 -1.93 -9.61
CA VAL A 161 5.81 -0.59 -9.22
C VAL A 161 7.33 -0.55 -9.10
N THR A 162 7.90 0.62 -9.39
CA THR A 162 9.30 0.92 -9.10
C THR A 162 9.35 1.98 -8.02
N ILE A 163 10.22 1.79 -7.03
CA ILE A 163 10.50 2.75 -5.99
C ILE A 163 11.91 3.28 -6.21
N THR A 164 12.00 4.59 -6.44
CA THR A 164 13.27 5.30 -6.56
C THR A 164 13.56 6.00 -5.25
N CYS A 165 14.70 5.71 -4.65
CA CYS A 165 15.15 6.37 -3.42
C CYS A 165 15.93 7.65 -3.67
N THR A 166 16.23 8.37 -2.62
CA THR A 166 17.11 9.55 -2.64
C THR A 166 18.42 9.22 -3.34
N GLY A 167 18.86 10.07 -4.26
CA GLY A 167 20.02 9.81 -5.14
C GLY A 167 19.68 9.05 -6.43
N SER A 168 18.40 8.92 -6.78
CA SER A 168 17.91 8.31 -8.03
C SER A 168 18.23 6.81 -8.18
N ARG A 169 18.49 6.11 -7.06
CA ARG A 169 18.69 4.66 -7.04
C ARG A 169 17.36 3.92 -7.04
N ASP A 170 17.22 2.87 -7.87
CA ASP A 170 16.14 1.89 -7.68
C ASP A 170 16.38 1.14 -6.36
N CYS A 171 15.43 1.25 -5.46
CA CYS A 171 15.47 0.63 -4.14
C CYS A 171 14.26 -0.28 -3.91
N THR A 172 13.67 -0.78 -4.97
CA THR A 172 12.50 -1.62 -4.89
C THR A 172 12.87 -3.03 -4.41
N VAL A 173 12.34 -3.42 -3.26
CA VAL A 173 12.40 -4.80 -2.75
C VAL A 173 11.07 -5.49 -3.08
N ARG A 174 11.13 -6.67 -3.69
CA ARG A 174 9.98 -7.52 -4.05
C ARG A 174 10.09 -8.87 -3.35
N LEU A 175 9.08 -9.25 -2.58
CA LEU A 175 9.02 -10.49 -1.80
C LEU A 175 7.79 -11.33 -2.17
#